data_0415e6e67a4e561c76e07707ead8d4e2
#
_entry.id   0415e6e67a4e561c76e07707ead8d4e2
#
_cell.length_a   1.000
_cell.length_b   1.000
_cell.length_c   1.000
_cell.angle_alpha   90.00
_cell.angle_beta   90.00
_cell.angle_gamma   90.00
#
_symmetry.space_group_name_H-M   'P 1'
#
loop_
_entity.id
_entity.type
_entity.pdbx_description
1 polymer ?
#
loop_
_entity_poly.entity_id
_entity_poly.type
_entity_poly.pdbx_seq_one_letter_code
_entity_poly.pdbx_strand_id
1 'polypeptide(L)'
;MFSEIWKIWKNLSIWKKLIFFIGLFVLVFFMSFFVDYALGRAVGDGKFVYELHIQPGTGYKKVVKELIENKLIRSELYFQFLLKITGNSNKIKQGIYTLNDSLNTAQIINVITTGKVKTITFTIPEGYTNRQIAEVLLNKKIISDKKNFFDAAENPEIIKKYNIPANTTEGYLFPETYTIPYNYKPEQIVEMMLKRFFKNLATIEESKNLTPSELHEKIILASIVEREAKKKEEQPIMAGVFLKRLKIKMPLESCATVQYLFDKPKSRLLEKDLEIASPYNTYLNKGYPPGPISNPGLPAITAAFRPVESDYLFFLVKPDGSHYFSKTHTEHLEAKKKYIDVLYE
;
A
#
# COMPACT_ATOMS: atom_id res chain seq x y z
N MET A 1 -14.32 -13.36 -66.21
CA MET A 1 -13.99 -12.03 -65.70
C MET A 1 -12.63 -11.98 -64.98
N PHE A 2 -12.32 -12.79 -63.98
CA PHE A 2 -11.01 -12.82 -63.31
C PHE A 2 -9.84 -13.22 -64.22
N SER A 3 -10.04 -14.17 -65.13
CA SER A 3 -9.01 -14.61 -66.11
C SER A 3 -8.62 -13.52 -67.12
N GLU A 4 -9.53 -12.70 -67.52
CA GLU A 4 -9.28 -11.56 -68.45
C GLU A 4 -8.52 -10.41 -67.75
N ILE A 5 -8.92 -10.10 -66.51
CA ILE A 5 -8.23 -9.09 -65.68
C ILE A 5 -6.77 -9.50 -65.41
N TRP A 6 -6.54 -10.83 -65.15
CA TRP A 6 -5.20 -11.37 -64.95
C TRP A 6 -4.31 -11.31 -66.19
N LYS A 7 -4.88 -11.54 -67.39
CA LYS A 7 -4.16 -11.39 -68.64
C LYS A 7 -3.74 -9.94 -68.91
N ILE A 8 -4.66 -8.99 -68.66
CA ILE A 8 -4.37 -7.56 -68.78
C ILE A 8 -3.26 -7.17 -67.82
N TRP A 9 -3.34 -7.60 -66.57
CA TRP A 9 -2.34 -7.34 -65.54
C TRP A 9 -0.94 -7.88 -65.92
N LYS A 10 -0.87 -9.08 -66.45
CA LYS A 10 0.41 -9.69 -66.86
C LYS A 10 1.10 -8.87 -67.97
N ASN A 11 0.35 -8.29 -68.88
CA ASN A 11 0.85 -7.55 -70.04
C ASN A 11 1.17 -6.06 -69.75
N LEU A 12 0.87 -5.58 -68.53
CA LEU A 12 1.24 -4.22 -68.16
C LEU A 12 2.75 -4.08 -67.93
N SER A 13 3.33 -2.98 -68.40
CA SER A 13 4.72 -2.64 -68.13
C SER A 13 4.94 -2.45 -66.62
N ILE A 14 6.16 -2.64 -66.16
CA ILE A 14 6.54 -2.54 -64.75
C ILE A 14 6.16 -1.15 -64.18
N TRP A 15 6.33 -0.11 -64.95
CA TRP A 15 5.96 1.26 -64.60
C TRP A 15 4.47 1.45 -64.36
N LYS A 16 3.63 0.83 -65.19
CA LYS A 16 2.17 0.88 -65.01
C LYS A 16 1.70 0.14 -63.76
N LYS A 17 2.34 -1.00 -63.45
CA LYS A 17 2.14 -1.75 -62.19
C LYS A 17 2.55 -0.89 -60.99
N LEU A 18 3.70 -0.22 -61.05
CA LEU A 18 4.19 0.66 -59.99
C LEU A 18 3.22 1.84 -59.75
N ILE A 19 2.75 2.50 -60.80
CA ILE A 19 1.78 3.59 -60.69
C ILE A 19 0.47 3.10 -60.06
N PHE A 20 0.01 1.90 -60.46
CA PHE A 20 -1.20 1.32 -59.89
C PHE A 20 -1.03 1.07 -58.39
N PHE A 21 0.12 0.49 -57.91
CA PHE A 21 0.37 0.28 -56.49
C PHE A 21 0.51 1.59 -55.71
N ILE A 22 1.18 2.60 -56.29
CA ILE A 22 1.26 3.93 -55.67
C ILE A 22 -0.13 4.55 -55.54
N GLY A 23 -0.95 4.49 -56.62
CA GLY A 23 -2.33 4.99 -56.59
C GLY A 23 -3.20 4.27 -55.56
N LEU A 24 -3.07 2.95 -55.48
CA LEU A 24 -3.77 2.13 -54.49
C LEU A 24 -3.31 2.49 -53.07
N PHE A 25 -2.01 2.63 -52.84
CA PHE A 25 -1.46 3.05 -51.55
C PHE A 25 -1.98 4.42 -51.12
N VAL A 26 -1.96 5.40 -52.03
CA VAL A 26 -2.49 6.76 -51.81
C VAL A 26 -3.98 6.70 -51.46
N LEU A 27 -4.76 5.92 -52.22
CA LEU A 27 -6.19 5.75 -51.96
C LEU A 27 -6.46 5.15 -50.60
N VAL A 28 -5.75 4.06 -50.22
CA VAL A 28 -5.87 3.42 -48.94
C VAL A 28 -5.45 4.37 -47.81
N PHE A 29 -4.38 5.14 -48.02
CA PHE A 29 -3.91 6.13 -47.06
C PHE A 29 -4.97 7.22 -46.79
N PHE A 30 -5.53 7.81 -47.82
CA PHE A 30 -6.58 8.83 -47.69
C PHE A 30 -7.87 8.24 -47.09
N MET A 31 -8.24 7.03 -47.48
CA MET A 31 -9.40 6.33 -46.93
C MET A 31 -9.22 6.04 -45.45
N SER A 32 -8.02 5.60 -45.02
CA SER A 32 -7.68 5.39 -43.62
C SER A 32 -7.75 6.69 -42.81
N PHE A 33 -7.19 7.78 -43.38
CA PHE A 33 -7.25 9.11 -42.75
C PHE A 33 -8.69 9.61 -42.59
N PHE A 34 -9.51 9.43 -43.64
CA PHE A 34 -10.92 9.81 -43.59
C PHE A 34 -11.72 9.00 -42.57
N VAL A 35 -11.47 7.70 -42.47
CA VAL A 35 -12.12 6.82 -41.50
C VAL A 35 -11.72 7.23 -40.06
N ASP A 36 -10.45 7.49 -39.82
CA ASP A 36 -10.01 7.97 -38.51
C ASP A 36 -10.62 9.32 -38.15
N TYR A 37 -10.64 10.28 -39.12
CA TYR A 37 -11.27 11.58 -38.93
C TYR A 37 -12.78 11.48 -38.66
N ALA A 38 -13.50 10.59 -39.34
CA ALA A 38 -14.95 10.45 -39.19
C ALA A 38 -15.37 9.70 -37.93
N LEU A 39 -14.67 8.62 -37.61
CA LEU A 39 -15.06 7.67 -36.55
C LEU A 39 -14.18 7.73 -35.29
N GLY A 40 -12.93 8.14 -35.44
CA GLY A 40 -11.95 8.14 -34.38
C GLY A 40 -11.87 9.41 -33.54
N ARG A 41 -12.28 10.56 -34.13
CA ARG A 41 -12.18 11.87 -33.48
C ARG A 41 -13.05 11.97 -32.22
N ALA A 42 -12.73 12.92 -31.34
CA ALA A 42 -13.52 13.29 -30.17
C ALA A 42 -15.00 13.57 -30.51
N VAL A 43 -15.88 13.29 -29.56
CA VAL A 43 -17.34 13.50 -29.73
C VAL A 43 -17.73 14.95 -29.40
N GLY A 44 -17.11 15.54 -28.38
CA GLY A 44 -17.39 16.87 -27.85
C GLY A 44 -16.16 17.73 -27.59
N ASP A 45 -16.32 18.77 -26.77
CA ASP A 45 -15.33 19.81 -26.47
C ASP A 45 -14.73 19.73 -25.06
N GLY A 46 -14.98 18.66 -24.32
CA GLY A 46 -14.45 18.42 -22.97
C GLY A 46 -15.33 18.85 -21.82
N LYS A 47 -16.52 19.40 -22.09
CA LYS A 47 -17.45 19.81 -21.03
C LYS A 47 -18.16 18.65 -20.37
N PHE A 48 -18.40 17.55 -21.10
CA PHE A 48 -18.98 16.34 -20.55
C PHE A 48 -17.89 15.43 -19.98
N VAL A 49 -18.00 15.14 -18.68
CA VAL A 49 -17.09 14.25 -17.95
C VAL A 49 -17.87 13.04 -17.47
N TYR A 50 -17.32 11.85 -17.68
CA TYR A 50 -17.92 10.58 -17.32
C TYR A 50 -16.94 9.72 -16.50
N GLU A 51 -17.42 9.07 -15.44
CA GLU A 51 -16.66 8.10 -14.67
C GLU A 51 -17.01 6.68 -15.14
N LEU A 52 -16.12 6.11 -15.96
CA LEU A 52 -16.22 4.73 -16.45
C LEU A 52 -15.72 3.76 -15.38
N HIS A 53 -16.57 2.84 -14.92
CA HIS A 53 -16.26 1.84 -13.90
C HIS A 53 -16.01 0.47 -14.53
N ILE A 54 -14.76 0.06 -14.68
CA ILE A 54 -14.38 -1.26 -15.19
C ILE A 54 -14.12 -2.21 -14.01
N GLN A 55 -15.02 -3.17 -13.81
CA GLN A 55 -14.89 -4.19 -12.76
C GLN A 55 -13.93 -5.32 -13.18
N PRO A 56 -13.36 -6.09 -12.23
CA PRO A 56 -12.61 -7.29 -12.53
C PRO A 56 -13.41 -8.25 -13.41
N GLY A 57 -12.79 -8.74 -14.50
CA GLY A 57 -13.45 -9.67 -15.41
C GLY A 57 -14.44 -9.05 -16.42
N THR A 58 -14.60 -7.73 -16.43
CA THR A 58 -15.44 -7.06 -17.43
C THR A 58 -14.84 -7.23 -18.82
N GLY A 59 -15.57 -7.93 -19.70
CA GLY A 59 -15.17 -8.09 -21.10
C GLY A 59 -15.22 -6.75 -21.87
N TYR A 60 -14.31 -6.56 -22.83
CA TYR A 60 -14.19 -5.31 -23.61
C TYR A 60 -15.51 -4.90 -24.30
N LYS A 61 -16.35 -5.84 -24.71
CA LYS A 61 -17.65 -5.55 -25.34
C LYS A 61 -18.58 -4.74 -24.44
N LYS A 62 -18.59 -5.03 -23.13
CA LYS A 62 -19.39 -4.26 -22.15
C LYS A 62 -18.87 -2.84 -22.00
N VAL A 63 -17.54 -2.68 -21.96
CA VAL A 63 -16.88 -1.37 -21.90
C VAL A 63 -17.23 -0.53 -23.13
N VAL A 64 -17.15 -1.13 -24.32
CA VAL A 64 -17.46 -0.43 -25.59
C VAL A 64 -18.92 0.04 -25.63
N LYS A 65 -19.84 -0.83 -25.21
CA LYS A 65 -21.27 -0.50 -25.14
C LYS A 65 -21.52 0.71 -24.22
N GLU A 66 -20.91 0.71 -23.02
CA GLU A 66 -21.01 1.81 -22.07
C GLU A 66 -20.44 3.14 -22.61
N LEU A 67 -19.30 3.07 -23.34
CA LEU A 67 -18.71 4.24 -23.97
C LEU A 67 -19.60 4.83 -25.10
N ILE A 68 -20.28 4.01 -25.88
CA ILE A 68 -21.24 4.44 -26.91
C ILE A 68 -22.49 5.08 -26.27
N GLU A 69 -23.08 4.39 -25.29
CA GLU A 69 -24.29 4.86 -24.60
C GLU A 69 -24.06 6.22 -23.94
N ASN A 70 -22.87 6.46 -23.42
CA ASN A 70 -22.48 7.73 -22.81
C ASN A 70 -21.83 8.73 -23.79
N LYS A 71 -21.92 8.49 -25.09
CA LYS A 71 -21.42 9.39 -26.15
C LYS A 71 -19.95 9.80 -25.99
N LEU A 72 -19.10 8.88 -25.55
CA LEU A 72 -17.66 9.10 -25.44
C LEU A 72 -16.89 8.66 -26.68
N ILE A 73 -17.47 7.77 -27.49
CA ILE A 73 -16.94 7.32 -28.77
C ILE A 73 -18.03 7.36 -29.85
N ARG A 74 -17.64 7.44 -31.12
CA ARG A 74 -18.56 7.54 -32.25
C ARG A 74 -18.93 6.20 -32.85
N SER A 75 -18.06 5.19 -32.78
CA SER A 75 -18.24 3.91 -33.43
C SER A 75 -17.67 2.76 -32.61
N GLU A 76 -18.53 1.79 -32.30
CA GLU A 76 -18.16 0.54 -31.65
C GLU A 76 -17.19 -0.28 -32.52
N LEU A 77 -17.50 -0.42 -33.81
CA LEU A 77 -16.68 -1.17 -34.75
C LEU A 77 -15.27 -0.59 -34.89
N TYR A 78 -15.15 0.74 -34.95
CA TYR A 78 -13.87 1.41 -35.03
C TYR A 78 -13.05 1.23 -33.75
N PHE A 79 -13.68 1.34 -32.59
CA PHE A 79 -13.03 1.07 -31.30
C PHE A 79 -12.48 -0.36 -31.23
N GLN A 80 -13.31 -1.35 -31.59
CA GLN A 80 -12.91 -2.78 -31.61
C GLN A 80 -11.77 -3.04 -32.60
N PHE A 81 -11.82 -2.40 -33.79
CA PHE A 81 -10.76 -2.48 -34.79
C PHE A 81 -9.44 -1.95 -34.24
N LEU A 82 -9.42 -0.72 -33.68
CA LEU A 82 -8.24 -0.14 -33.08
C LEU A 82 -7.67 -1.01 -31.94
N LEU A 83 -8.54 -1.53 -31.09
CA LEU A 83 -8.14 -2.40 -29.98
C LEU A 83 -7.40 -3.66 -30.46
N LYS A 84 -7.87 -4.24 -31.59
CA LYS A 84 -7.24 -5.42 -32.20
C LYS A 84 -5.91 -5.09 -32.86
N ILE A 85 -5.85 -4.06 -33.71
CA ILE A 85 -4.62 -3.73 -34.47
C ILE A 85 -3.51 -3.22 -33.57
N THR A 86 -3.85 -2.56 -32.43
CA THR A 86 -2.87 -2.11 -31.44
C THR A 86 -2.45 -3.20 -30.45
N GLY A 87 -3.02 -4.42 -30.56
CA GLY A 87 -2.73 -5.54 -29.65
C GLY A 87 -3.17 -5.30 -28.21
N ASN A 88 -4.22 -4.48 -28.00
CA ASN A 88 -4.68 -4.05 -26.68
C ASN A 88 -5.95 -4.77 -26.19
N SER A 89 -6.47 -5.75 -26.95
CA SER A 89 -7.73 -6.45 -26.64
C SER A 89 -7.80 -7.06 -25.23
N ASN A 90 -6.65 -7.55 -24.71
CA ASN A 90 -6.55 -8.17 -23.38
C ASN A 90 -5.84 -7.29 -22.35
N LYS A 91 -5.62 -5.99 -22.66
CA LYS A 91 -4.87 -5.07 -21.80
C LYS A 91 -5.76 -4.05 -21.08
N ILE A 92 -7.07 -4.12 -21.26
CA ILE A 92 -8.00 -3.26 -20.53
C ILE A 92 -7.89 -3.59 -19.05
N LYS A 93 -7.56 -2.57 -18.25
CA LYS A 93 -7.36 -2.70 -16.80
C LYS A 93 -8.63 -2.35 -16.05
N GLN A 94 -8.87 -3.05 -14.94
CA GLN A 94 -9.93 -2.70 -14.00
C GLN A 94 -9.64 -1.36 -13.33
N GLY A 95 -10.68 -0.58 -13.01
CA GLY A 95 -10.55 0.68 -12.29
C GLY A 95 -11.65 1.67 -12.62
N ILE A 96 -11.58 2.84 -11.98
CA ILE A 96 -12.44 3.99 -12.29
C ILE A 96 -11.63 4.97 -13.12
N TYR A 97 -12.15 5.30 -14.28
CA TYR A 97 -11.51 6.19 -15.25
C TYR A 97 -12.35 7.44 -15.42
N THR A 98 -11.76 8.60 -15.18
CA THR A 98 -12.39 9.88 -15.53
C THR A 98 -12.10 10.17 -16.98
N LEU A 99 -13.11 10.06 -17.84
CA LEU A 99 -13.04 10.34 -19.26
C LEU A 99 -13.84 11.60 -19.56
N ASN A 100 -13.47 12.31 -20.62
CA ASN A 100 -14.27 13.43 -21.15
C ASN A 100 -14.47 13.27 -22.64
N ASP A 101 -15.47 13.95 -23.18
CA ASP A 101 -15.87 13.86 -24.58
C ASP A 101 -14.92 14.56 -25.57
N SER A 102 -13.85 15.24 -25.09
CA SER A 102 -12.78 15.76 -25.93
C SER A 102 -11.69 14.72 -26.22
N LEU A 103 -11.73 13.55 -25.58
CA LEU A 103 -10.82 12.45 -25.86
C LEU A 103 -11.23 11.76 -27.16
N ASN A 104 -10.27 11.53 -28.05
CA ASN A 104 -10.48 10.69 -29.23
C ASN A 104 -10.43 9.19 -28.86
N THR A 105 -10.92 8.33 -29.76
CA THR A 105 -11.01 6.88 -29.52
C THR A 105 -9.66 6.26 -29.11
N ALA A 106 -8.57 6.67 -29.78
CA ALA A 106 -7.23 6.14 -29.46
C ALA A 106 -6.75 6.59 -28.08
N GLN A 107 -7.05 7.83 -27.68
CA GLN A 107 -6.74 8.33 -26.33
C GLN A 107 -7.52 7.59 -25.26
N ILE A 108 -8.82 7.31 -25.46
CA ILE A 108 -9.63 6.52 -24.54
C ILE A 108 -9.04 5.11 -24.40
N ILE A 109 -8.71 4.44 -25.50
CA ILE A 109 -8.05 3.12 -25.48
C ILE A 109 -6.75 3.21 -24.68
N ASN A 110 -5.91 4.22 -24.93
CA ASN A 110 -4.66 4.39 -24.19
C ASN A 110 -4.90 4.56 -22.68
N VAL A 111 -5.87 5.39 -22.26
CA VAL A 111 -6.20 5.60 -20.85
C VAL A 111 -6.59 4.30 -20.17
N ILE A 112 -7.51 3.51 -20.76
CA ILE A 112 -8.03 2.28 -20.11
C ILE A 112 -7.04 1.11 -20.18
N THR A 113 -6.10 1.11 -21.13
CA THR A 113 -5.10 0.05 -21.28
C THR A 113 -3.81 0.33 -20.52
N THR A 114 -3.40 1.60 -20.41
CA THR A 114 -2.26 1.99 -19.55
C THR A 114 -2.61 1.97 -18.07
N GLY A 115 -3.91 2.08 -17.74
CA GLY A 115 -4.39 2.04 -16.36
C GLY A 115 -4.23 3.38 -15.63
N LYS A 116 -4.39 4.51 -16.33
CA LYS A 116 -4.50 5.84 -15.71
C LYS A 116 -5.84 5.98 -14.97
N VAL A 117 -6.05 5.13 -13.98
CA VAL A 117 -7.25 5.12 -13.13
C VAL A 117 -7.24 6.30 -12.16
N LYS A 118 -8.43 6.70 -11.71
CA LYS A 118 -8.57 7.61 -10.56
C LYS A 118 -7.92 6.95 -9.34
N THR A 119 -6.93 7.61 -8.76
CA THR A 119 -6.22 7.09 -7.58
C THR A 119 -6.51 7.93 -6.35
N ILE A 120 -6.35 7.32 -5.20
CA ILE A 120 -6.38 7.99 -3.91
C ILE A 120 -5.06 7.73 -3.19
N THR A 121 -4.52 8.77 -2.57
CA THR A 121 -3.27 8.68 -1.79
C THR A 121 -3.57 8.84 -0.32
N PHE A 122 -2.97 7.97 0.50
CA PHE A 122 -3.04 8.04 1.96
C PHE A 122 -1.69 7.67 2.56
N THR A 123 -1.40 8.25 3.73
CA THR A 123 -0.16 8.01 4.47
C THR A 123 -0.48 7.31 5.78
N ILE A 124 0.26 6.25 6.07
CA ILE A 124 0.25 5.56 7.36
C ILE A 124 1.58 5.88 8.05
N PRO A 125 1.55 6.65 9.14
CA PRO A 125 2.73 6.93 9.94
C PRO A 125 3.31 5.69 10.64
N GLU A 126 4.61 5.72 10.93
CA GLU A 126 5.28 4.72 11.77
C GLU A 126 4.58 4.64 13.15
N GLY A 127 4.47 3.46 13.70
CA GLY A 127 3.87 3.23 15.02
C GLY A 127 2.33 3.26 15.07
N TYR A 128 1.63 3.35 13.93
CA TYR A 128 0.16 3.24 13.90
C TYR A 128 -0.28 1.80 14.15
N THR A 129 -1.36 1.65 14.93
CA THR A 129 -2.06 0.36 15.10
C THR A 129 -3.01 0.10 13.94
N ASN A 130 -3.46 -1.15 13.78
CA ASN A 130 -4.50 -1.51 12.82
C ASN A 130 -5.79 -0.68 13.02
N ARG A 131 -6.12 -0.32 14.27
CA ARG A 131 -7.25 0.59 14.58
C ARG A 131 -7.05 1.98 13.98
N GLN A 132 -5.85 2.52 14.10
CA GLN A 132 -5.52 3.84 13.53
C GLN A 132 -5.44 3.81 12.00
N ILE A 133 -4.96 2.70 11.41
CA ILE A 133 -4.98 2.49 9.95
C ILE A 133 -6.44 2.49 9.46
N ALA A 134 -7.32 1.72 10.10
CA ALA A 134 -8.75 1.69 9.76
C ALA A 134 -9.39 3.10 9.81
N GLU A 135 -9.00 3.91 10.81
CA GLU A 135 -9.46 5.31 10.93
C GLU A 135 -9.01 6.17 9.74
N VAL A 136 -7.73 6.05 9.34
CA VAL A 136 -7.20 6.78 8.18
C VAL A 136 -7.97 6.40 6.90
N LEU A 137 -8.19 5.10 6.68
CA LEU A 137 -8.89 4.59 5.49
C LEU A 137 -10.36 5.04 5.47
N LEU A 138 -11.04 5.03 6.62
CA LEU A 138 -12.40 5.52 6.77
C LEU A 138 -12.50 7.02 6.49
N ASN A 139 -11.63 7.83 7.10
CA ASN A 139 -11.60 9.29 6.92
C ASN A 139 -11.29 9.69 5.47
N LYS A 140 -10.50 8.88 4.75
CA LYS A 140 -10.23 9.05 3.32
C LYS A 140 -11.34 8.48 2.42
N LYS A 141 -12.42 7.93 3.00
CA LYS A 141 -13.52 7.27 2.27
C LYS A 141 -13.05 6.14 1.34
N ILE A 142 -11.96 5.46 1.72
CA ILE A 142 -11.44 4.28 1.02
C ILE A 142 -12.25 3.04 1.42
N ILE A 143 -12.67 2.99 2.67
CA ILE A 143 -13.60 2.00 3.22
C ILE A 143 -14.87 2.70 3.71
N SER A 144 -15.98 1.99 3.71
CA SER A 144 -17.27 2.50 4.21
C SER A 144 -17.46 2.23 5.70
N ASP A 145 -16.77 1.23 6.25
CA ASP A 145 -16.81 0.82 7.65
C ASP A 145 -15.44 0.25 8.06
N LYS A 146 -15.00 0.51 9.28
CA LYS A 146 -13.78 -0.06 9.87
C LYS A 146 -13.82 -1.59 9.88
N LYS A 147 -15.00 -2.19 10.06
CA LYS A 147 -15.19 -3.64 10.02
C LYS A 147 -14.64 -4.25 8.73
N ASN A 148 -14.84 -3.60 7.57
CA ASN A 148 -14.30 -4.09 6.29
C ASN A 148 -12.77 -4.26 6.32
N PHE A 149 -12.07 -3.34 7.00
CA PHE A 149 -10.63 -3.44 7.16
C PHE A 149 -10.23 -4.55 8.14
N PHE A 150 -10.93 -4.68 9.28
CA PHE A 150 -10.62 -5.73 10.25
C PHE A 150 -10.89 -7.11 9.68
N ASP A 151 -11.99 -7.30 8.95
CA ASP A 151 -12.30 -8.57 8.25
C ASP A 151 -11.14 -8.96 7.29
N ALA A 152 -10.49 -7.97 6.66
CA ALA A 152 -9.33 -8.22 5.79
C ALA A 152 -8.03 -8.44 6.59
N ALA A 153 -7.79 -7.64 7.66
CA ALA A 153 -6.58 -7.71 8.48
C ALA A 153 -6.51 -8.97 9.37
N GLU A 154 -7.65 -9.58 9.63
CA GLU A 154 -7.82 -10.80 10.41
C GLU A 154 -8.20 -12.02 9.53
N ASN A 155 -8.12 -11.87 8.21
CA ASN A 155 -8.47 -12.93 7.27
C ASN A 155 -7.47 -14.11 7.39
N PRO A 156 -7.96 -15.32 7.76
CA PRO A 156 -7.09 -16.47 7.98
C PRO A 156 -6.28 -16.89 6.75
N GLU A 157 -6.82 -16.71 5.53
CA GLU A 157 -6.12 -17.05 4.29
C GLU A 157 -4.94 -16.10 4.05
N ILE A 158 -5.12 -14.81 4.30
CA ILE A 158 -4.05 -13.81 4.20
C ILE A 158 -2.98 -14.09 5.25
N ILE A 159 -3.38 -14.29 6.51
CA ILE A 159 -2.48 -14.59 7.63
C ILE A 159 -1.64 -15.85 7.33
N LYS A 160 -2.29 -16.92 6.89
CA LYS A 160 -1.62 -18.19 6.49
C LYS A 160 -0.67 -17.98 5.32
N LYS A 161 -1.09 -17.23 4.29
CA LYS A 161 -0.28 -16.95 3.09
C LYS A 161 1.06 -16.29 3.42
N TYR A 162 1.09 -15.44 4.45
CA TYR A 162 2.29 -14.73 4.89
C TYR A 162 2.96 -15.38 6.10
N ASN A 163 2.52 -16.56 6.54
CA ASN A 163 3.07 -17.29 7.69
C ASN A 163 3.13 -16.44 8.98
N ILE A 164 2.12 -15.59 9.21
CA ILE A 164 2.03 -14.77 10.42
C ILE A 164 1.51 -15.67 11.56
N PRO A 165 2.25 -15.88 12.67
CA PRO A 165 1.83 -16.74 13.75
C PRO A 165 0.92 -16.03 14.78
N ALA A 166 -0.10 -15.35 14.27
CA ALA A 166 -1.09 -14.59 15.04
C ALA A 166 -2.44 -14.60 14.29
N ASN A 167 -3.50 -14.11 14.95
CA ASN A 167 -4.84 -14.01 14.36
C ASN A 167 -5.09 -12.65 13.68
N THR A 168 -4.08 -11.81 13.57
CA THR A 168 -4.17 -10.47 12.99
C THR A 168 -2.86 -10.09 12.30
N THR A 169 -2.94 -9.14 11.39
CA THR A 169 -1.77 -8.55 10.72
C THR A 169 -1.14 -7.40 11.50
N GLU A 170 -1.54 -7.15 12.76
CA GLU A 170 -0.92 -6.11 13.59
C GLU A 170 0.61 -6.31 13.65
N GLY A 171 1.36 -5.25 13.43
CA GLY A 171 2.83 -5.26 13.36
C GLY A 171 3.41 -5.55 11.96
N TYR A 172 2.59 -5.99 11.00
CA TYR A 172 3.05 -6.39 9.67
C TYR A 172 2.55 -5.49 8.53
N LEU A 173 1.78 -4.46 8.83
CA LEU A 173 1.29 -3.51 7.83
C LEU A 173 2.26 -2.32 7.73
N PHE A 174 3.17 -2.36 6.75
CA PHE A 174 4.28 -1.40 6.67
C PHE A 174 3.80 0.05 6.58
N PRO A 175 4.33 0.97 7.42
CA PRO A 175 4.00 2.39 7.38
C PRO A 175 4.66 3.08 6.17
N GLU A 176 3.85 3.67 5.29
CA GLU A 176 4.30 4.38 4.09
C GLU A 176 3.17 5.26 3.52
N THR A 177 3.49 6.05 2.50
CA THR A 177 2.50 6.71 1.65
C THR A 177 2.14 5.80 0.49
N TYR A 178 0.87 5.45 0.41
CA TYR A 178 0.31 4.54 -0.60
C TYR A 178 -0.56 5.29 -1.59
N THR A 179 -0.42 4.97 -2.87
CA THR A 179 -1.32 5.42 -3.93
C THR A 179 -2.01 4.21 -4.54
N ILE A 180 -3.33 4.14 -4.40
CA ILE A 180 -4.15 3.02 -4.83
C ILE A 180 -5.25 3.46 -5.82
N PRO A 181 -5.74 2.57 -6.68
CA PRO A 181 -6.98 2.79 -7.41
C PRO A 181 -8.15 3.04 -6.45
N TYR A 182 -9.06 3.93 -6.82
CA TYR A 182 -10.18 4.36 -5.97
C TYR A 182 -11.10 3.21 -5.52
N ASN A 183 -11.19 2.13 -6.31
CA ASN A 183 -12.02 0.95 -6.03
C ASN A 183 -11.24 -0.24 -5.44
N TYR A 184 -10.07 0.03 -4.82
CA TYR A 184 -9.28 -1.02 -4.20
C TYR A 184 -10.03 -1.61 -3.00
N LYS A 185 -10.06 -2.95 -2.92
CA LYS A 185 -10.72 -3.67 -1.82
C LYS A 185 -9.82 -3.68 -0.57
N PRO A 186 -10.40 -3.76 0.63
CA PRO A 186 -9.64 -3.83 1.89
C PRO A 186 -8.57 -4.93 1.89
N GLU A 187 -8.87 -6.13 1.35
CA GLU A 187 -7.92 -7.24 1.26
C GLU A 187 -6.71 -6.89 0.38
N GLN A 188 -6.94 -6.17 -0.71
CA GLN A 188 -5.86 -5.73 -1.61
C GLN A 188 -4.96 -4.68 -0.94
N ILE A 189 -5.54 -3.83 -0.07
CA ILE A 189 -4.78 -2.84 0.71
C ILE A 189 -3.91 -3.55 1.74
N VAL A 190 -4.50 -4.47 2.53
CA VAL A 190 -3.77 -5.26 3.51
C VAL A 190 -2.64 -6.05 2.84
N GLU A 191 -2.91 -6.76 1.74
CA GLU A 191 -1.87 -7.49 1.02
C GLU A 191 -0.77 -6.58 0.45
N MET A 192 -1.11 -5.39 -0.02
CA MET A 192 -0.12 -4.43 -0.52
C MET A 192 0.81 -3.98 0.61
N MET A 193 0.26 -3.69 1.80
CA MET A 193 1.03 -3.28 2.97
C MET A 193 1.91 -4.43 3.49
N LEU A 194 1.39 -5.68 3.51
CA LEU A 194 2.15 -6.89 3.83
C LEU A 194 3.30 -7.12 2.86
N LYS A 195 3.04 -7.05 1.54
CA LYS A 195 4.09 -7.18 0.52
C LYS A 195 5.20 -6.15 0.71
N ARG A 196 4.82 -4.92 1.10
CA ARG A 196 5.80 -3.87 1.38
C ARG A 196 6.63 -4.19 2.62
N PHE A 197 5.98 -4.68 3.68
CA PHE A 197 6.65 -5.14 4.91
C PHE A 197 7.69 -6.22 4.60
N PHE A 198 7.29 -7.31 3.96
CA PHE A 198 8.21 -8.42 3.66
C PHE A 198 9.30 -8.03 2.66
N LYS A 199 9.02 -7.13 1.73
CA LYS A 199 10.05 -6.56 0.84
C LYS A 199 11.12 -5.80 1.62
N ASN A 200 10.72 -4.96 2.57
CA ASN A 200 11.66 -4.21 3.41
C ASN A 200 12.37 -5.13 4.40
N LEU A 201 11.67 -6.09 5.01
CA LEU A 201 12.27 -7.09 5.90
C LEU A 201 13.37 -7.88 5.20
N ALA A 202 13.20 -8.25 3.94
CA ALA A 202 14.18 -8.98 3.14
C ALA A 202 15.52 -8.22 2.95
N THR A 203 15.56 -6.91 3.23
CA THR A 203 16.80 -6.12 3.24
C THR A 203 17.63 -6.33 4.51
N ILE A 204 17.05 -6.93 5.54
CA ILE A 204 17.72 -7.27 6.81
C ILE A 204 18.21 -8.71 6.70
N GLU A 205 19.52 -8.91 6.59
CA GLU A 205 20.14 -10.23 6.36
C GLU A 205 19.77 -11.22 7.47
N GLU A 206 19.77 -10.76 8.72
CA GLU A 206 19.47 -11.55 9.90
C GLU A 206 18.02 -12.08 9.95
N SER A 207 17.13 -11.57 9.10
CA SER A 207 15.74 -12.04 9.03
C SER A 207 15.56 -13.33 8.23
N LYS A 208 16.54 -13.71 7.40
CA LYS A 208 16.38 -14.75 6.38
C LYS A 208 16.22 -16.17 6.92
N ASN A 209 16.76 -16.47 8.09
CA ASN A 209 16.83 -17.82 8.64
C ASN A 209 15.95 -18.02 9.90
N LEU A 210 15.06 -17.08 10.17
CA LEU A 210 14.16 -17.15 11.32
C LEU A 210 12.93 -18.00 11.02
N THR A 211 12.50 -18.75 12.02
CA THR A 211 11.16 -19.34 12.02
C THR A 211 10.09 -18.22 12.10
N PRO A 212 8.85 -18.48 11.71
CA PRO A 212 7.77 -17.51 11.86
C PRO A 212 7.60 -16.99 13.31
N SER A 213 7.81 -17.85 14.30
CA SER A 213 7.72 -17.48 15.74
C SER A 213 8.85 -16.54 16.15
N GLU A 214 10.10 -16.86 15.78
CA GLU A 214 11.25 -16.00 16.07
C GLU A 214 11.11 -14.63 15.39
N LEU A 215 10.66 -14.61 14.14
CA LEU A 215 10.36 -13.36 13.44
C LEU A 215 9.29 -12.56 14.20
N HIS A 216 8.23 -13.23 14.66
CA HIS A 216 7.14 -12.57 15.39
C HIS A 216 7.63 -11.90 16.67
N GLU A 217 8.48 -12.57 17.45
CA GLU A 217 9.12 -11.97 18.63
C GLU A 217 9.94 -10.72 18.30
N LYS A 218 10.67 -10.74 17.16
CA LYS A 218 11.39 -9.56 16.68
C LYS A 218 10.43 -8.40 16.33
N ILE A 219 9.28 -8.72 15.72
CA ILE A 219 8.29 -7.70 15.37
C ILE A 219 7.57 -7.16 16.62
N ILE A 220 7.29 -8.01 17.61
CA ILE A 220 6.79 -7.54 18.92
C ILE A 220 7.78 -6.54 19.51
N LEU A 221 9.06 -6.91 19.60
CA LEU A 221 10.09 -6.00 20.12
C LEU A 221 10.16 -4.69 19.32
N ALA A 222 10.18 -4.78 17.99
CA ALA A 222 10.20 -3.61 17.09
C ALA A 222 9.01 -2.69 17.35
N SER A 223 7.81 -3.25 17.54
CA SER A 223 6.59 -2.48 17.79
C SER A 223 6.62 -1.73 19.14
N ILE A 224 7.28 -2.30 20.15
CA ILE A 224 7.48 -1.64 21.44
C ILE A 224 8.53 -0.53 21.31
N VAL A 225 9.68 -0.83 20.69
CA VAL A 225 10.76 0.14 20.44
C VAL A 225 10.27 1.34 19.64
N GLU A 226 9.45 1.11 18.59
CA GLU A 226 8.85 2.16 17.77
C GLU A 226 8.02 3.16 18.59
N ARG A 227 7.31 2.64 19.59
CA ARG A 227 6.41 3.45 20.43
C ARG A 227 7.14 4.14 21.58
N GLU A 228 8.27 3.60 22.03
CA GLU A 228 9.07 4.16 23.13
C GLU A 228 10.12 5.16 22.63
N ALA A 229 10.93 4.80 21.64
CA ALA A 229 12.06 5.63 21.20
C ALA A 229 11.72 6.45 19.94
N LYS A 230 11.43 7.75 20.13
CA LYS A 230 11.18 8.69 19.02
C LYS A 230 12.43 9.00 18.18
N LYS A 231 13.61 9.03 18.82
CA LYS A 231 14.89 9.23 18.12
C LYS A 231 15.39 7.90 17.56
N LYS A 232 15.54 7.80 16.26
CA LYS A 232 15.88 6.55 15.53
C LYS A 232 17.26 6.02 15.96
N GLU A 233 18.18 6.87 16.27
CA GLU A 233 19.53 6.55 16.78
C GLU A 233 19.53 5.89 18.16
N GLU A 234 18.48 6.06 18.95
CA GLU A 234 18.32 5.46 20.27
C GLU A 234 17.61 4.10 20.22
N GLN A 235 16.92 3.79 19.12
CA GLN A 235 16.14 2.55 18.96
C GLN A 235 16.99 1.28 19.16
N PRO A 236 18.24 1.16 18.64
CA PRO A 236 19.05 -0.03 18.90
C PRO A 236 19.44 -0.18 20.38
N ILE A 237 19.67 0.90 21.11
CA ILE A 237 19.97 0.89 22.55
C ILE A 237 18.71 0.45 23.33
N MET A 238 17.55 1.03 22.97
CA MET A 238 16.26 0.67 23.56
C MET A 238 15.93 -0.82 23.37
N ALA A 239 16.17 -1.35 22.15
CA ALA A 239 16.02 -2.78 21.88
C ALA A 239 16.94 -3.62 22.79
N GLY A 240 18.18 -3.17 23.00
CA GLY A 240 19.14 -3.82 23.91
C GLY A 240 18.64 -3.85 25.35
N VAL A 241 18.06 -2.75 25.86
CA VAL A 241 17.47 -2.68 27.21
C VAL A 241 16.34 -3.71 27.37
N PHE A 242 15.41 -3.76 26.44
CA PHE A 242 14.30 -4.74 26.51
C PHE A 242 14.78 -6.18 26.42
N LEU A 243 15.73 -6.49 25.54
CA LEU A 243 16.31 -7.83 25.46
C LEU A 243 17.08 -8.24 26.72
N LYS A 244 17.78 -7.28 27.36
CA LYS A 244 18.44 -7.52 28.66
C LYS A 244 17.41 -7.84 29.73
N ARG A 245 16.31 -7.05 29.84
CA ARG A 245 15.21 -7.32 30.76
C ARG A 245 14.59 -8.70 30.54
N LEU A 246 14.33 -9.09 29.31
CA LEU A 246 13.82 -10.42 28.94
C LEU A 246 14.77 -11.53 29.40
N LYS A 247 16.07 -11.37 29.12
CA LYS A 247 17.11 -12.35 29.51
C LYS A 247 17.16 -12.61 31.03
N ILE A 248 16.98 -11.57 31.83
CA ILE A 248 16.97 -11.69 33.32
C ILE A 248 15.57 -11.88 33.90
N LYS A 249 14.54 -12.12 33.05
CA LYS A 249 13.14 -12.30 33.47
C LYS A 249 12.54 -11.10 34.22
N MET A 250 13.04 -9.90 33.94
CA MET A 250 12.49 -8.63 34.43
C MET A 250 11.29 -8.25 33.56
N PRO A 251 10.19 -7.70 34.12
CA PRO A 251 9.08 -7.16 33.35
C PRO A 251 9.56 -6.06 32.40
N LEU A 252 8.92 -5.93 31.22
CA LEU A 252 9.30 -4.86 30.24
C LEU A 252 8.85 -3.48 30.72
N GLU A 253 7.76 -3.37 31.48
CA GLU A 253 7.21 -2.14 32.07
C GLU A 253 7.12 -1.00 31.03
N SER A 254 6.65 -1.35 29.83
CA SER A 254 6.47 -0.38 28.74
C SER A 254 5.09 0.26 28.83
N CYS A 255 5.07 1.58 28.98
CA CYS A 255 3.83 2.37 28.92
C CYS A 255 3.10 2.19 27.59
N ALA A 256 3.82 1.97 26.50
CA ALA A 256 3.25 1.77 25.18
C ALA A 256 2.33 0.54 25.11
N THR A 257 2.66 -0.53 25.84
CA THR A 257 1.83 -1.75 25.90
C THR A 257 0.51 -1.52 26.62
N VAL A 258 0.47 -0.65 27.61
CA VAL A 258 -0.75 -0.23 28.30
C VAL A 258 -1.55 0.75 27.42
N GLN A 259 -0.88 1.68 26.74
CA GLN A 259 -1.52 2.60 25.79
C GLN A 259 -2.25 1.87 24.65
N TYR A 260 -1.75 0.71 24.22
CA TYR A 260 -2.38 -0.12 23.19
C TYR A 260 -3.77 -0.64 23.58
N LEU A 261 -4.05 -0.76 24.88
CA LEU A 261 -5.34 -1.23 25.39
C LEU A 261 -6.48 -0.22 25.18
N PHE A 262 -6.16 1.04 24.93
CA PHE A 262 -7.16 2.09 24.73
C PHE A 262 -7.45 2.32 23.25
N ASP A 263 -8.69 2.64 22.92
CA ASP A 263 -9.08 2.99 21.56
C ASP A 263 -8.36 4.24 21.05
N LYS A 264 -8.15 5.20 21.95
CA LYS A 264 -7.34 6.40 21.71
C LYS A 264 -6.25 6.48 22.77
N PRO A 265 -4.99 6.72 22.37
CA PRO A 265 -3.92 6.92 23.33
C PRO A 265 -4.25 8.05 24.31
N LYS A 266 -4.01 7.83 25.58
CA LYS A 266 -4.15 8.87 26.62
C LYS A 266 -2.94 9.79 26.58
N SER A 267 -3.14 11.07 26.84
CA SER A 267 -2.04 12.04 26.99
C SER A 267 -1.09 11.66 28.13
N ARG A 268 -1.63 11.07 29.21
CA ARG A 268 -0.89 10.56 30.36
C ARG A 268 -1.59 9.31 30.90
N LEU A 269 -0.83 8.27 31.20
CA LEU A 269 -1.29 7.13 31.97
C LEU A 269 -1.32 7.49 33.45
N LEU A 270 -2.36 7.05 34.15
CA LEU A 270 -2.48 7.12 35.60
C LEU A 270 -2.05 5.77 36.21
N GLU A 271 -1.71 5.75 37.50
CA GLU A 271 -1.33 4.51 38.22
C GLU A 271 -2.36 3.39 38.03
N LYS A 272 -3.64 3.70 38.16
CA LYS A 272 -4.74 2.76 37.92
C LYS A 272 -4.76 2.14 36.52
N ASP A 273 -4.20 2.83 35.50
CA ASP A 273 -4.12 2.31 34.16
C ASP A 273 -3.05 1.22 34.04
N LEU A 274 -2.01 1.28 34.88
CA LEU A 274 -0.96 0.26 34.95
C LEU A 274 -1.43 -1.04 35.63
N GLU A 275 -2.59 -1.00 36.28
CA GLU A 275 -3.20 -2.16 36.97
C GLU A 275 -4.23 -2.88 36.08
N ILE A 276 -4.46 -2.43 34.83
CA ILE A 276 -5.41 -3.05 33.92
C ILE A 276 -4.98 -4.50 33.65
N ALA A 277 -5.86 -5.44 34.01
CA ALA A 277 -5.65 -6.87 33.76
C ALA A 277 -5.77 -7.17 32.26
N SER A 278 -4.63 -7.32 31.61
CA SER A 278 -4.54 -7.68 30.17
C SER A 278 -3.22 -8.42 29.94
N PRO A 279 -3.20 -9.44 29.06
CA PRO A 279 -1.95 -10.10 28.69
C PRO A 279 -0.96 -9.17 27.96
N TYR A 280 -1.43 -8.04 27.41
CA TYR A 280 -0.58 -7.01 26.85
C TYR A 280 0.07 -6.10 27.88
N ASN A 281 -0.43 -6.06 29.13
CA ASN A 281 0.14 -5.20 30.16
C ASN A 281 1.47 -5.77 30.69
N THR A 282 2.58 -5.21 30.22
CA THR A 282 3.94 -5.65 30.57
C THR A 282 4.41 -5.14 31.94
N TYR A 283 3.60 -4.41 32.70
CA TYR A 283 3.81 -4.16 34.13
C TYR A 283 3.39 -5.36 34.97
N LEU A 284 2.33 -6.08 34.55
CA LEU A 284 1.78 -7.23 35.27
C LEU A 284 2.32 -8.57 34.75
N ASN A 285 2.68 -8.63 33.48
CA ASN A 285 3.11 -9.86 32.81
C ASN A 285 4.57 -9.77 32.39
N LYS A 286 5.37 -10.80 32.77
CA LYS A 286 6.75 -10.94 32.31
C LYS A 286 6.82 -11.52 30.90
N GLY A 287 7.87 -11.18 30.17
CA GLY A 287 8.08 -11.66 28.81
C GLY A 287 7.47 -10.72 27.75
N TYR A 288 7.36 -11.22 26.54
CA TYR A 288 6.69 -10.50 25.45
C TYR A 288 5.17 -10.48 25.66
N PRO A 289 4.49 -9.40 25.22
CA PRO A 289 3.03 -9.44 25.07
C PRO A 289 2.65 -10.45 23.98
N PRO A 290 1.35 -10.84 23.86
CA PRO A 290 0.90 -11.85 22.90
C PRO A 290 1.12 -11.50 21.43
N GLY A 291 1.32 -10.23 21.12
CA GLY A 291 1.54 -9.75 19.74
C GLY A 291 2.06 -8.31 19.68
N PRO A 292 2.36 -7.81 18.50
CA PRO A 292 2.78 -6.43 18.30
C PRO A 292 1.72 -5.42 18.76
N ILE A 293 2.15 -4.25 19.19
CA ILE A 293 1.30 -3.16 19.68
C ILE A 293 1.20 -1.98 18.72
N SER A 294 1.84 -2.09 17.58
CA SER A 294 1.82 -1.10 16.47
C SER A 294 2.52 -1.68 15.24
N ASN A 295 2.39 -0.99 14.12
CA ASN A 295 3.12 -1.31 12.89
C ASN A 295 4.42 -0.48 12.85
N PRO A 296 5.58 -1.11 13.06
CA PRO A 296 6.86 -0.40 13.15
C PRO A 296 7.42 -0.01 11.80
N GLY A 297 8.21 1.08 11.76
CA GLY A 297 9.02 1.47 10.63
C GLY A 297 10.29 0.62 10.49
N LEU A 298 10.98 0.77 9.35
CA LEU A 298 12.22 0.03 9.09
C LEU A 298 13.32 0.27 10.13
N PRO A 299 13.50 1.49 10.70
CA PRO A 299 14.50 1.70 11.74
C PRO A 299 14.26 0.86 12.99
N ALA A 300 13.03 0.82 13.51
CA ALA A 300 12.69 0.04 14.70
C ALA A 300 12.77 -1.48 14.43
N ILE A 301 12.36 -1.93 13.23
CA ILE A 301 12.56 -3.31 12.79
C ILE A 301 14.06 -3.62 12.80
N THR A 302 14.89 -2.81 12.17
CA THR A 302 16.34 -3.01 12.13
C THR A 302 16.95 -3.03 13.53
N ALA A 303 16.50 -2.15 14.42
CA ALA A 303 16.96 -2.11 15.81
C ALA A 303 16.66 -3.41 16.59
N ALA A 304 15.51 -4.04 16.35
CA ALA A 304 15.17 -5.32 16.95
C ALA A 304 16.06 -6.49 16.46
N PHE A 305 16.58 -6.38 15.21
CA PHE A 305 17.52 -7.37 14.66
C PHE A 305 18.96 -7.08 15.05
N ARG A 306 19.33 -5.80 15.18
CA ARG A 306 20.68 -5.32 15.48
C ARG A 306 20.70 -4.47 16.74
N PRO A 307 20.33 -5.03 17.90
CA PRO A 307 20.32 -4.30 19.16
C PRO A 307 21.76 -3.95 19.59
N VAL A 308 21.91 -2.82 20.26
CA VAL A 308 23.17 -2.50 20.95
C VAL A 308 23.19 -3.22 22.29
N GLU A 309 24.14 -4.15 22.46
CA GLU A 309 24.34 -4.80 23.77
C GLU A 309 24.84 -3.78 24.79
N SER A 310 24.16 -3.72 25.91
CA SER A 310 24.51 -2.83 27.01
C SER A 310 24.07 -3.39 28.35
N ASP A 311 24.57 -2.80 29.45
CA ASP A 311 24.13 -3.13 30.80
C ASP A 311 22.95 -2.27 31.28
N TYR A 312 22.40 -1.43 30.40
CA TYR A 312 21.26 -0.60 30.76
C TYR A 312 20.01 -1.44 31.02
N LEU A 313 19.31 -1.09 32.09
CA LEU A 313 18.05 -1.72 32.50
C LEU A 313 16.91 -0.73 32.57
N PHE A 314 17.20 0.57 32.67
CA PHE A 314 16.22 1.62 32.84
C PHE A 314 16.44 2.71 31.80
N PHE A 315 15.38 3.40 31.45
CA PHE A 315 15.41 4.57 30.57
C PHE A 315 14.35 5.60 31.02
N LEU A 316 14.55 6.84 30.65
CA LEU A 316 13.69 7.96 30.98
C LEU A 316 13.77 8.99 29.86
N VAL A 317 12.63 9.51 29.41
CA VAL A 317 12.54 10.55 28.39
C VAL A 317 12.92 11.89 29.02
N LYS A 318 13.93 12.56 28.43
CA LYS A 318 14.31 13.95 28.80
C LYS A 318 13.41 14.98 28.10
N PRO A 319 13.40 16.25 28.56
CA PRO A 319 12.61 17.31 27.96
C PRO A 319 12.90 17.56 26.47
N ASP A 320 14.12 17.25 26.00
CA ASP A 320 14.52 17.37 24.59
C ASP A 320 14.04 16.18 23.72
N GLY A 321 13.26 15.26 24.31
CA GLY A 321 12.74 14.05 23.67
C GLY A 321 13.77 12.94 23.49
N SER A 322 15.03 13.10 23.95
CA SER A 322 16.01 12.03 24.01
C SER A 322 15.86 11.21 25.30
N HIS A 323 16.49 10.02 25.33
CA HIS A 323 16.47 9.18 26.51
C HIS A 323 17.75 9.30 27.33
N TYR A 324 17.62 9.17 28.66
CA TYR A 324 18.70 8.84 29.56
C TYR A 324 18.60 7.37 29.91
N PHE A 325 19.66 6.63 29.63
CA PHE A 325 19.75 5.19 29.95
C PHE A 325 20.58 4.99 31.20
N SER A 326 20.13 4.10 32.12
CA SER A 326 20.81 3.82 33.37
C SER A 326 20.86 2.31 33.67
N LYS A 327 21.88 1.90 34.40
CA LYS A 327 22.11 0.50 34.76
C LYS A 327 21.36 0.10 36.02
N THR A 328 21.24 1.02 36.98
CA THR A 328 20.65 0.77 38.29
C THR A 328 19.39 1.61 38.50
N HIS A 329 18.52 1.13 39.39
CA HIS A 329 17.33 1.90 39.77
C HIS A 329 17.71 3.21 40.49
N THR A 330 18.82 3.23 41.26
CA THR A 330 19.32 4.43 41.92
C THR A 330 19.67 5.51 40.88
N GLU A 331 20.48 5.17 39.86
CA GLU A 331 20.80 6.08 38.77
C GLU A 331 19.54 6.58 38.05
N HIS A 332 18.53 5.73 37.85
CA HIS A 332 17.25 6.10 37.26
C HIS A 332 16.50 7.13 38.12
N LEU A 333 16.43 6.94 39.42
CA LEU A 333 15.79 7.89 40.35
C LEU A 333 16.52 9.24 40.38
N GLU A 334 17.85 9.23 40.35
CA GLU A 334 18.67 10.45 40.28
C GLU A 334 18.39 11.20 38.95
N ALA A 335 18.35 10.47 37.86
CA ALA A 335 18.00 11.05 36.55
C ALA A 335 16.57 11.62 36.53
N LYS A 336 15.60 10.94 37.15
CA LYS A 336 14.23 11.43 37.30
C LYS A 336 14.18 12.76 38.02
N LYS A 337 14.85 12.87 39.18
CA LYS A 337 14.97 14.13 39.91
C LYS A 337 15.57 15.23 39.07
N LYS A 338 16.65 14.93 38.33
CA LYS A 338 17.38 15.90 37.51
C LYS A 338 16.61 16.39 36.30
N TYR A 339 15.88 15.55 35.61
CA TYR A 339 15.31 15.86 34.30
C TYR A 339 13.78 16.00 34.28
N ILE A 340 13.09 15.43 35.29
CA ILE A 340 11.62 15.42 35.31
C ILE A 340 11.07 16.24 36.45
N ASP A 341 11.51 15.97 37.72
CA ASP A 341 10.89 16.60 38.88
C ASP A 341 11.10 18.11 38.90
N VAL A 342 12.25 18.60 38.40
CA VAL A 342 12.56 20.04 38.24
C VAL A 342 11.58 20.78 37.30
N LEU A 343 10.85 20.06 36.46
CA LEU A 343 9.85 20.69 35.56
C LEU A 343 8.51 20.96 36.26
N TYR A 344 8.32 20.43 37.47
CA TYR A 344 7.09 20.56 38.25
C TYR A 344 7.28 21.29 39.59
N GLU A 345 8.52 21.71 39.89
CA GLU A 345 8.85 22.67 40.95
C GLU A 345 8.74 24.13 40.41
#